data_00798f8acbce1c4c1f90a736b689f3d9
#
_entry.id   00798f8acbce1c4c1f90a736b689f3d9
#
_cell.length_a   1.000
_cell.length_b   1.000
_cell.length_c   1.000
_cell.angle_alpha   90.00
_cell.angle_beta   90.00
_cell.angle_gamma   90.00
#
_symmetry.space_group_name_H-M   'P 1'
#
loop_
_entity.id
_entity.type
_entity.pdbx_description
1 polymer ?
#
loop_
_entity_poly.entity_id
_entity_poly.type
_entity_poly.pdbx_seq_one_letter_code
_entity_poly.pdbx_strand_id
1 'polypeptide(L)'
;METSVKLYSLKHSNVKTYLFALLFVAGNIALPQLCHLVPYGGPTLLPIYFFTLIAAYKYGFLVGLLTAILSPVINHLLFAMPSEAVLPILLIKSSLLAGASALAARTIKSVSLLAILGVVLTYQVIGVAFEWAIVGSFYEAVQDFRIGIPGMLLQWLSLIHISEPTRLRRIS
;
A
#
# COMPACT_ATOMS: atom_id res chain seq x y z
N MET A 1 -3.21 19.74 8.35
CA MET A 1 -1.98 20.24 7.73
C MET A 1 -1.95 19.70 6.32
N GLU A 2 -2.17 20.54 5.33
CA GLU A 2 -2.15 20.12 3.92
C GLU A 2 -0.80 20.49 3.34
N THR A 3 -0.04 19.49 2.93
CA THR A 3 1.20 19.69 2.20
C THR A 3 0.93 19.61 0.70
N SER A 4 1.23 20.67 -0.04
CA SER A 4 1.11 20.69 -1.50
C SER A 4 2.21 19.82 -2.11
N VAL A 5 1.93 18.54 -2.25
CA VAL A 5 2.82 17.59 -2.91
C VAL A 5 2.40 17.47 -4.37
N LYS A 6 3.37 17.45 -5.27
CA LYS A 6 3.10 17.23 -6.68
C LYS A 6 2.60 15.79 -6.89
N LEU A 7 1.32 15.65 -7.14
CA LEU A 7 0.69 14.38 -7.49
C LEU A 7 0.78 14.18 -9.00
N TYR A 8 1.20 12.98 -9.40
CA TYR A 8 1.32 12.60 -10.80
C TYR A 8 0.19 11.64 -11.18
N SER A 9 -0.37 11.79 -12.36
CA SER A 9 -1.26 10.79 -12.94
C SER A 9 -0.62 10.28 -14.23
N LEU A 10 0.24 9.28 -14.06
CA LEU A 10 1.00 8.72 -15.16
C LEU A 10 0.10 7.81 -16.01
N LYS A 11 0.14 8.02 -17.33
CA LYS A 11 -0.63 7.25 -18.31
C LYS A 11 0.14 6.00 -18.73
N HIS A 12 -0.59 5.00 -19.27
CA HIS A 12 -0.03 3.74 -19.78
C HIS A 12 1.02 3.93 -20.89
N SER A 13 0.90 4.98 -21.69
CA SER A 13 1.86 5.31 -22.76
C SER A 13 3.20 5.86 -22.26
N ASN A 14 3.34 6.15 -20.98
CA ASN A 14 4.54 6.76 -20.43
C ASN A 14 5.46 5.69 -19.82
N VAL A 15 6.67 5.56 -20.34
CA VAL A 15 7.70 4.63 -19.83
C VAL A 15 7.97 4.81 -18.33
N LYS A 16 7.86 6.05 -17.82
CA LYS A 16 8.01 6.33 -16.39
C LYS A 16 7.02 5.58 -15.52
N THR A 17 5.83 5.25 -16.04
CA THR A 17 4.83 4.44 -15.32
C THR A 17 5.39 3.09 -14.93
N TYR A 18 6.03 2.42 -15.87
CA TYR A 18 6.59 1.08 -15.68
C TYR A 18 7.87 1.11 -14.83
N LEU A 19 8.71 2.14 -15.02
CA LEU A 19 9.91 2.32 -14.20
C LEU A 19 9.56 2.54 -12.72
N PHE A 20 8.59 3.40 -12.44
CA PHE A 20 8.13 3.61 -11.06
C PHE A 20 7.44 2.37 -10.49
N ALA A 21 6.59 1.69 -11.28
CA ALA A 21 5.99 0.44 -10.85
C ALA A 21 7.05 -0.60 -10.48
N LEU A 22 8.07 -0.79 -11.33
CA LEU A 22 9.19 -1.69 -11.05
C LEU A 22 9.95 -1.32 -9.77
N LEU A 23 10.23 -0.04 -9.57
CA LEU A 23 10.89 0.45 -8.35
C LEU A 23 10.07 0.12 -7.10
N PHE A 24 8.75 0.37 -7.13
CA PHE A 24 7.87 0.08 -6.00
C PHE A 24 7.65 -1.42 -5.78
N VAL A 25 7.62 -2.21 -6.85
CA VAL A 25 7.61 -3.67 -6.76
C VAL A 25 8.88 -4.18 -6.08
N ALA A 26 10.05 -3.68 -6.49
CA ALA A 26 11.32 -4.04 -5.83
C ALA A 26 11.32 -3.67 -4.33
N GLY A 27 10.79 -2.50 -3.96
CA GLY A 27 10.60 -2.11 -2.57
C GLY A 27 9.63 -3.04 -1.81
N ASN A 28 8.52 -3.41 -2.42
CA ASN A 28 7.54 -4.37 -1.86
C ASN A 28 8.03 -5.82 -1.85
N ILE A 29 9.13 -6.13 -2.53
CA ILE A 29 9.82 -7.42 -2.39
C ILE A 29 10.82 -7.34 -1.22
N ALA A 30 11.64 -6.30 -1.18
CA ALA A 30 12.69 -6.17 -0.18
C ALA A 30 12.13 -5.95 1.25
N LEU A 31 11.12 -5.08 1.40
CA LEU A 31 10.60 -4.71 2.70
C LEU A 31 9.96 -5.89 3.48
N PRO A 32 9.12 -6.75 2.88
CA PRO A 32 8.62 -7.93 3.56
C PRO A 32 9.73 -8.86 4.03
N GLN A 33 10.79 -9.06 3.24
CA GLN A 33 11.91 -9.91 3.63
C GLN A 33 12.61 -9.35 4.88
N LEU A 34 12.80 -8.04 4.97
CA LEU A 34 13.35 -7.40 6.17
C LEU A 34 12.40 -7.55 7.37
N CYS A 35 11.10 -7.39 7.18
CA CYS A 35 10.12 -7.54 8.25
C CYS A 35 10.05 -8.98 8.77
N HIS A 36 10.27 -9.99 7.94
CA HIS A 36 10.28 -11.39 8.35
C HIS A 36 11.51 -11.77 9.21
N LEU A 37 12.54 -10.94 9.31
CA LEU A 37 13.62 -11.13 10.28
C LEU A 37 13.13 -10.98 11.73
N VAL A 38 11.98 -10.35 11.92
CA VAL A 38 11.34 -10.22 13.25
C VAL A 38 10.14 -11.17 13.33
N PRO A 39 9.97 -11.92 14.42
CA PRO A 39 8.82 -12.79 14.61
C PRO A 39 7.50 -12.01 14.41
N TYR A 40 6.60 -12.56 13.62
CA TYR A 40 5.31 -11.92 13.26
C TYR A 40 5.40 -10.56 12.57
N GLY A 41 6.58 -10.13 12.10
CA GLY A 41 6.77 -8.82 11.47
C GLY A 41 5.95 -8.61 10.19
N GLY A 42 5.72 -9.66 9.40
CA GLY A 42 4.89 -9.60 8.21
C GLY A 42 3.44 -9.18 8.51
N PRO A 43 2.67 -9.96 9.30
CA PRO A 43 1.30 -9.63 9.66
C PRO A 43 1.16 -8.34 10.49
N THR A 44 2.15 -8.03 11.33
CA THR A 44 2.11 -6.85 12.20
C THR A 44 2.38 -5.56 11.45
N LEU A 45 3.37 -5.55 10.54
CA LEU A 45 3.81 -4.33 9.86
C LEU A 45 3.14 -4.14 8.49
N LEU A 46 2.49 -5.17 7.95
CA LEU A 46 1.79 -5.14 6.67
C LEU A 46 2.64 -4.51 5.54
N PRO A 47 3.91 -4.92 5.37
CA PRO A 47 4.89 -4.20 4.57
C PRO A 47 4.54 -4.14 3.08
N ILE A 48 3.81 -5.12 2.57
CA ILE A 48 3.46 -5.23 1.15
C ILE A 48 2.49 -4.13 0.68
N TYR A 49 1.76 -3.50 1.60
CA TYR A 49 0.83 -2.42 1.29
C TYR A 49 1.51 -1.05 1.25
N PHE A 50 2.68 -0.92 1.86
CA PHE A 50 3.37 0.35 2.05
C PHE A 50 3.70 1.05 0.74
N PHE A 51 4.45 0.40 -0.13
CA PHE A 51 4.83 0.97 -1.42
C PHE A 51 3.66 1.02 -2.41
N THR A 52 2.67 0.14 -2.26
CA THR A 52 1.42 0.21 -3.03
C THR A 52 0.65 1.50 -2.74
N LEU A 53 0.54 1.88 -1.47
CA LEU A 53 -0.09 3.15 -1.05
C LEU A 53 0.63 4.35 -1.69
N ILE A 54 1.96 4.41 -1.57
CA ILE A 54 2.77 5.50 -2.12
C ILE A 54 2.66 5.55 -3.64
N ALA A 55 2.78 4.41 -4.31
CA ALA A 55 2.70 4.27 -5.76
C ALA A 55 1.37 4.81 -6.29
N ALA A 56 0.25 4.38 -5.69
CA ALA A 56 -1.08 4.77 -6.13
C ALA A 56 -1.39 6.24 -5.81
N TYR A 57 -1.07 6.69 -4.61
CA TYR A 57 -1.39 8.04 -4.16
C TYR A 57 -0.58 9.10 -4.90
N LYS A 58 0.73 8.89 -5.04
CA LYS A 58 1.65 9.89 -5.62
C LYS A 58 1.77 9.82 -7.14
N TYR A 59 1.75 8.61 -7.71
CA TYR A 59 2.03 8.39 -9.15
C TYR A 59 0.79 7.94 -9.94
N GLY A 60 -0.31 7.66 -9.28
CA GLY A 60 -1.61 7.38 -9.87
C GLY A 60 -1.98 5.90 -9.93
N PHE A 61 -3.23 5.67 -10.32
CA PHE A 61 -3.86 4.35 -10.24
C PHE A 61 -3.07 3.24 -10.94
N LEU A 62 -2.57 3.50 -12.15
CA LEU A 62 -1.90 2.46 -12.94
C LEU A 62 -0.59 1.99 -12.29
N VAL A 63 0.23 2.92 -11.78
CA VAL A 63 1.46 2.58 -11.06
C VAL A 63 1.13 1.78 -9.80
N GLY A 64 0.13 2.24 -9.04
CA GLY A 64 -0.35 1.56 -7.84
C GLY A 64 -0.90 0.17 -8.12
N LEU A 65 -1.72 0.00 -9.15
CA LEU A 65 -2.31 -1.28 -9.51
C LEU A 65 -1.26 -2.30 -9.98
N LEU A 66 -0.31 -1.87 -10.82
CA LEU A 66 0.82 -2.72 -11.22
C LEU A 66 1.63 -3.17 -9.99
N THR A 67 1.91 -2.25 -9.07
CA THR A 67 2.59 -2.57 -7.81
C THR A 67 1.76 -3.54 -6.97
N ALA A 68 0.45 -3.29 -6.84
CA ALA A 68 -0.47 -4.11 -6.05
C ALA A 68 -0.58 -5.56 -6.51
N ILE A 69 -0.52 -5.78 -7.82
CA ILE A 69 -0.66 -7.12 -8.41
C ILE A 69 0.70 -7.82 -8.49
N LEU A 70 1.71 -7.15 -9.03
CA LEU A 70 3.01 -7.78 -9.27
C LEU A 70 3.77 -8.09 -7.99
N SER A 71 3.66 -7.25 -6.95
CA SER A 71 4.41 -7.47 -5.70
C SER A 71 4.05 -8.79 -5.00
N PRO A 72 2.76 -9.08 -4.70
CA PRO A 72 2.39 -10.34 -4.05
C PRO A 72 2.71 -11.55 -4.93
N VAL A 73 2.47 -11.46 -6.24
CA VAL A 73 2.74 -12.55 -7.18
C VAL A 73 4.23 -12.88 -7.24
N ILE A 74 5.08 -11.88 -7.40
CA ILE A 74 6.53 -12.09 -7.47
C ILE A 74 7.08 -12.57 -6.12
N ASN A 75 6.61 -12.02 -4.98
CA ASN A 75 6.99 -12.53 -3.67
C ASN A 75 6.60 -14.01 -3.49
N HIS A 76 5.40 -14.38 -3.93
CA HIS A 76 4.95 -15.77 -3.88
C HIS A 76 5.86 -16.68 -4.72
N LEU A 77 6.16 -16.28 -5.95
CA LEU A 77 7.01 -17.07 -6.87
C LEU A 77 8.46 -17.22 -6.39
N LEU A 78 9.03 -16.16 -5.80
CA LEU A 78 10.44 -16.16 -5.37
C LEU A 78 10.66 -16.76 -3.98
N PHE A 79 9.71 -16.57 -3.06
CA PHE A 79 9.88 -16.88 -1.64
C PHE A 79 8.79 -17.80 -1.08
N ALA A 80 7.84 -18.24 -1.91
CA ALA A 80 6.63 -18.97 -1.50
C ALA A 80 5.82 -18.21 -0.41
N MET A 81 5.92 -16.88 -0.40
CA MET A 81 5.23 -15.98 0.52
C MET A 81 4.55 -14.83 -0.25
N PRO A 82 3.27 -14.57 -0.03
CA PRO A 82 2.32 -15.28 0.86
C PRO A 82 2.03 -16.71 0.38
N SER A 83 1.42 -17.51 1.25
CA SER A 83 0.93 -18.84 0.85
C SER A 83 -0.16 -18.75 -0.21
N GLU A 84 -0.41 -19.83 -0.95
CA GLU A 84 -1.43 -19.90 -1.99
C GLU A 84 -2.83 -19.52 -1.48
N ALA A 85 -3.16 -19.87 -0.25
CA ALA A 85 -4.45 -19.54 0.37
C ALA A 85 -4.60 -18.04 0.66
N VAL A 86 -3.51 -17.35 0.99
CA VAL A 86 -3.50 -15.93 1.35
C VAL A 86 -3.31 -15.02 0.14
N LEU A 87 -2.69 -15.52 -0.93
CA LEU A 87 -2.38 -14.74 -2.13
C LEU A 87 -3.62 -14.03 -2.75
N PRO A 88 -4.78 -14.69 -2.95
CA PRO A 88 -5.96 -14.01 -3.49
C PRO A 88 -6.45 -12.88 -2.58
N ILE A 89 -6.41 -13.08 -1.27
CA ILE A 89 -6.83 -12.08 -0.28
C ILE A 89 -5.92 -10.84 -0.37
N LEU A 90 -4.61 -11.06 -0.43
CA LEU A 90 -3.63 -9.98 -0.59
C LEU A 90 -3.80 -9.23 -1.91
N LEU A 91 -4.07 -9.91 -3.00
CA LEU A 91 -4.32 -9.28 -4.30
C LEU A 91 -5.56 -8.39 -4.26
N ILE A 92 -6.64 -8.85 -3.62
CA ILE A 92 -7.86 -8.05 -3.44
C ILE A 92 -7.57 -6.83 -2.57
N LYS A 93 -6.99 -7.02 -1.38
CA LYS A 93 -6.68 -5.92 -0.45
C LYS A 93 -5.72 -4.89 -1.07
N SER A 94 -4.67 -5.33 -1.75
CA SER A 94 -3.70 -4.45 -2.43
C SER A 94 -4.35 -3.65 -3.57
N SER A 95 -5.23 -4.28 -4.35
CA SER A 95 -5.95 -3.61 -5.43
C SER A 95 -6.95 -2.59 -4.91
N LEU A 96 -7.67 -2.91 -3.82
CA LEU A 96 -8.55 -1.98 -3.11
C LEU A 96 -7.75 -0.78 -2.57
N LEU A 97 -6.60 -1.02 -1.97
CA LEU A 97 -5.70 0.04 -1.50
C LEU A 97 -5.25 0.95 -2.64
N ALA A 98 -4.84 0.38 -3.78
CA ALA A 98 -4.43 1.15 -4.95
C ALA A 98 -5.59 2.00 -5.49
N GLY A 99 -6.80 1.43 -5.58
CA GLY A 99 -8.01 2.14 -6.01
C GLY A 99 -8.39 3.29 -5.08
N ALA A 100 -8.51 3.00 -3.79
CA ALA A 100 -8.85 3.99 -2.77
C ALA A 100 -7.81 5.13 -2.70
N SER A 101 -6.52 4.80 -2.77
CA SER A 101 -5.41 5.77 -2.76
C SER A 101 -5.47 6.71 -3.97
N ALA A 102 -5.64 6.16 -5.17
CA ALA A 102 -5.71 6.93 -6.38
C ALA A 102 -6.97 7.81 -6.43
N LEU A 103 -8.10 7.31 -5.93
CA LEU A 103 -9.34 8.06 -5.85
C LEU A 103 -9.18 9.23 -4.87
N ALA A 104 -8.67 9.00 -3.67
CA ALA A 104 -8.41 10.03 -2.67
C ALA A 104 -7.45 11.11 -3.22
N ALA A 105 -6.37 10.71 -3.90
CA ALA A 105 -5.42 11.64 -4.50
C ALA A 105 -6.05 12.52 -5.59
N ARG A 106 -6.97 11.96 -6.40
CA ARG A 106 -7.68 12.70 -7.46
C ARG A 106 -8.73 13.68 -6.93
N THR A 107 -9.42 13.31 -5.84
CA THR A 107 -10.49 14.14 -5.26
C THR A 107 -9.93 15.25 -4.37
N ILE A 108 -8.96 14.93 -3.52
CA ILE A 108 -8.44 15.85 -2.50
C ILE A 108 -7.29 16.71 -3.04
N LYS A 109 -6.53 16.18 -4.04
CA LYS A 109 -5.41 16.86 -4.72
C LYS A 109 -4.27 17.33 -3.80
N SER A 110 -4.29 16.90 -2.57
CA SER A 110 -3.26 17.18 -1.55
C SER A 110 -2.99 15.93 -0.72
N VAL A 111 -1.88 15.89 0.01
CA VAL A 111 -1.62 14.84 0.99
C VAL A 111 -2.20 15.28 2.33
N SER A 112 -3.26 14.62 2.75
CA SER A 112 -3.95 14.88 4.00
C SER A 112 -3.94 13.66 4.89
N LEU A 113 -3.65 13.86 6.19
CA LEU A 113 -3.72 12.81 7.22
C LEU A 113 -5.07 12.09 7.23
N LEU A 114 -6.16 12.86 7.14
CA LEU A 114 -7.51 12.31 7.13
C LEU A 114 -7.80 11.50 5.86
N ALA A 115 -7.29 11.96 4.71
CA ALA A 115 -7.44 11.23 3.46
C ALA A 115 -6.74 9.87 3.50
N ILE A 116 -5.50 9.83 4.00
CA ILE A 116 -4.72 8.59 4.12
C ILE A 116 -5.36 7.65 5.13
N LEU A 117 -5.82 8.17 6.27
CA LEU A 117 -6.55 7.38 7.25
C LEU A 117 -7.83 6.78 6.63
N GLY A 118 -8.60 7.59 5.90
CA GLY A 118 -9.77 7.11 5.16
C GLY A 118 -9.44 6.00 4.16
N VAL A 119 -8.35 6.15 3.41
CA VAL A 119 -7.85 5.13 2.48
C VAL A 119 -7.50 3.84 3.21
N VAL A 120 -6.73 3.93 4.31
CA VAL A 120 -6.30 2.76 5.09
C VAL A 120 -7.51 2.03 5.69
N LEU A 121 -8.45 2.75 6.26
CA LEU A 121 -9.66 2.16 6.82
C LEU A 121 -10.55 1.55 5.72
N THR A 122 -10.68 2.20 4.56
CA THR A 122 -11.51 1.72 3.46
C THR A 122 -11.02 0.38 2.94
N TYR A 123 -9.73 0.24 2.62
CA TYR A 123 -9.24 -1.03 2.09
C TYR A 123 -9.28 -2.15 3.13
N GLN A 124 -9.10 -1.83 4.40
CA GLN A 124 -9.16 -2.82 5.48
C GLN A 124 -10.60 -3.29 5.71
N VAL A 125 -11.56 -2.39 5.84
CA VAL A 125 -12.97 -2.76 6.07
C VAL A 125 -13.53 -3.57 4.90
N ILE A 126 -13.33 -3.09 3.67
CA ILE A 126 -13.81 -3.81 2.48
C ILE A 126 -13.02 -5.11 2.30
N GLY A 127 -11.70 -5.08 2.53
CA GLY A 127 -10.84 -6.26 2.42
C GLY A 127 -11.21 -7.35 3.42
N VAL A 128 -11.53 -7.00 4.67
CA VAL A 128 -12.04 -7.93 5.69
C VAL A 128 -13.36 -8.57 5.24
N ALA A 129 -14.26 -7.81 4.64
CA ALA A 129 -15.52 -8.36 4.14
C ALA A 129 -15.30 -9.41 3.03
N PHE A 130 -14.38 -9.14 2.08
CA PHE A 130 -14.00 -10.12 1.05
C PHE A 130 -13.29 -11.34 1.66
N GLU A 131 -12.36 -11.13 2.58
CA GLU A 131 -11.66 -12.21 3.27
C GLU A 131 -12.63 -13.10 4.04
N TRP A 132 -13.58 -12.52 4.76
CA TRP A 132 -14.63 -13.26 5.45
C TRP A 132 -15.47 -14.12 4.49
N ALA A 133 -15.83 -13.58 3.34
CA ALA A 133 -16.56 -14.33 2.31
C ALA A 133 -15.74 -15.50 1.73
N ILE A 134 -14.42 -15.39 1.66
CA ILE A 134 -13.51 -16.43 1.13
C ILE A 134 -13.21 -17.48 2.20
N VAL A 135 -12.87 -17.05 3.43
CA VAL A 135 -12.41 -17.93 4.52
C VAL A 135 -13.57 -18.55 5.29
N GLY A 136 -14.75 -17.89 5.30
CA GLY A 136 -15.92 -18.32 6.04
C GLY A 136 -15.86 -18.07 7.56
N SER A 137 -14.74 -17.53 8.07
CA SER A 137 -14.52 -17.21 9.48
C SER A 137 -14.31 -15.72 9.67
N PHE A 138 -15.23 -15.05 10.34
CA PHE A 138 -15.10 -13.63 10.67
C PHE A 138 -13.90 -13.36 11.58
N TYR A 139 -13.63 -14.26 12.52
CA TYR A 139 -12.52 -14.13 13.46
C TYR A 139 -11.17 -14.12 12.75
N GLU A 140 -10.99 -14.99 11.76
CA GLU A 140 -9.78 -15.05 10.93
C GLU A 140 -9.67 -13.82 10.03
N ALA A 141 -10.75 -13.42 9.38
CA ALA A 141 -10.77 -12.26 8.50
C ALA A 141 -10.40 -10.93 9.20
N VAL A 142 -10.75 -10.80 10.49
CA VAL A 142 -10.42 -9.60 11.30
C VAL A 142 -8.99 -9.67 11.88
N GLN A 143 -8.29 -10.79 11.72
CA GLN A 143 -6.96 -10.96 12.30
C GLN A 143 -5.95 -9.93 11.79
N ASP A 144 -5.92 -9.67 10.48
CA ASP A 144 -5.07 -8.64 9.88
C ASP A 144 -5.34 -7.25 10.47
N PHE A 145 -6.60 -6.95 10.74
CA PHE A 145 -6.97 -5.68 11.38
C PHE A 145 -6.47 -5.60 12.81
N ARG A 146 -6.61 -6.69 13.59
CA ARG A 146 -6.21 -6.73 15.02
C ARG A 146 -4.70 -6.70 15.19
N ILE A 147 -3.96 -7.49 14.42
CA ILE A 147 -2.51 -7.61 14.53
C ILE A 147 -1.80 -6.51 13.74
N GLY A 148 -2.38 -6.08 12.62
CA GLY A 148 -1.81 -5.11 11.68
C GLY A 148 -1.96 -3.63 12.08
N ILE A 149 -2.49 -3.30 13.27
CA ILE A 149 -2.59 -1.91 13.74
C ILE A 149 -1.27 -1.15 13.63
N PRO A 150 -0.11 -1.68 14.06
CA PRO A 150 1.17 -0.99 13.89
C PRO A 150 1.50 -0.71 12.42
N GLY A 151 1.23 -1.66 11.52
CA GLY A 151 1.43 -1.50 10.09
C GLY A 151 0.51 -0.44 9.48
N MET A 152 -0.74 -0.39 9.90
CA MET A 152 -1.69 0.67 9.48
C MET A 152 -1.24 2.04 9.96
N LEU A 153 -0.73 2.17 11.18
CA LEU A 153 -0.17 3.41 11.69
C LEU A 153 1.08 3.83 10.91
N LEU A 154 1.96 2.89 10.57
CA LEU A 154 3.12 3.15 9.71
C LEU A 154 2.69 3.64 8.33
N GLN A 155 1.71 3.00 7.70
CA GLN A 155 1.16 3.43 6.41
C GLN A 155 0.59 4.85 6.50
N TRP A 156 -0.15 5.14 7.56
CA TRP A 156 -0.76 6.45 7.79
C TRP A 156 0.27 7.56 7.97
N LEU A 157 1.31 7.33 8.77
CA LEU A 157 2.33 8.34 9.09
C LEU A 157 3.40 8.48 7.99
N SER A 158 3.72 7.40 7.30
CA SER A 158 4.85 7.38 6.36
C SER A 158 4.63 8.23 5.11
N LEU A 159 3.42 8.28 4.57
CA LEU A 159 3.13 9.09 3.39
C LEU A 159 3.34 10.58 3.65
N ILE A 160 3.16 11.02 4.89
CA ILE A 160 3.41 12.41 5.30
C ILE A 160 4.90 12.70 5.31
N HIS A 161 5.72 11.80 5.89
CA HIS A 161 7.18 11.95 5.93
C HIS A 161 7.80 11.95 4.53
N ILE A 162 7.30 11.10 3.63
CA ILE A 162 7.76 11.05 2.24
C ILE A 162 7.27 12.27 1.44
N SER A 163 6.20 12.89 1.89
CA SER A 163 5.61 14.06 1.26
C SER A 163 6.18 15.38 1.76
N GLU A 164 6.99 15.38 2.80
CA GLU A 164 7.69 16.56 3.34
C GLU A 164 9.18 16.66 2.91
N PRO A 165 9.55 16.65 1.63
CA PRO A 165 10.88 17.06 1.27
C PRO A 165 10.88 18.58 1.15
N THR A 166 11.63 19.28 1.99
CA THR A 166 12.02 20.66 1.69
C THR A 166 11.45 21.80 2.53
N ARG A 167 11.18 21.61 3.81
CA ARG A 167 11.22 22.80 4.69
C ARG A 167 12.66 23.26 5.02
N LEU A 168 13.66 22.38 4.86
CA LEU A 168 15.06 22.69 5.17
C LEU A 168 15.80 23.50 4.09
N ARG A 169 15.23 23.74 2.91
CA ARG A 169 15.85 24.54 1.84
C ARG A 169 15.46 26.02 1.79
N ARG A 170 14.72 26.50 2.80
CA ARG A 170 14.30 27.91 2.88
C ARG A 170 15.01 28.71 3.98
N ILE A 171 16.08 28.15 4.54
CA ILE A 171 16.92 28.87 5.50
C ILE A 171 18.35 28.79 4.95
N SER A 172 18.61 29.50 3.88
CA SER A 172 19.93 29.94 3.45
C SER A 172 19.76 31.06 2.42
#